data_3753ac2214e698a0002aa0a6dae56d32
#
_entry.id   3753ac2214e698a0002aa0a6dae56d32
#
_cell.length_a   1.000
_cell.length_b   1.000
_cell.length_c   1.000
_cell.angle_alpha   90.00
_cell.angle_beta   90.00
_cell.angle_gamma   90.00
#
_symmetry.space_group_name_H-M   'P 1'
#
loop_
_entity.id
_entity.type
_entity.pdbx_description
1 polymer ?
#
loop_
_entity_poly.entity_id
_entity_poly.type
_entity_poly.pdbx_seq_one_letter_code
_entity_poly.pdbx_strand_id
1 'polypeptide(L)'
;LSIGVFAFAVWLNRKTNSPLLNPLLVTVAIIMIGLTVFNIPLDSYEKGATLISSMLGPATAVLAFSIYQQRKILQSNFLPIFVGCLVGSTVSMVSAYGLCELFGLGDQVALSTLPKSTTAPIALAVTGELGGTASITMAAVMTTGVMGAIFSPMLANLFHIKNKVAQGVAIGTCSHAVGTAKALEMGKLEGAMSGVAIAVSGLLTCFIVIAATSIM
;
A
#
# COMPACT_ATOMS: atom_id res chain seq x y z
N LEU A 1 8.25 10.96 19.22
CA LEU A 1 9.29 10.69 18.26
C LEU A 1 8.74 10.69 16.84
N SER A 2 7.81 9.78 16.48
CA SER A 2 7.29 9.57 15.12
C SER A 2 6.72 10.83 14.47
N ILE A 3 5.90 11.60 15.18
CA ILE A 3 5.31 12.85 14.66
C ILE A 3 6.38 13.89 14.35
N GLY A 4 7.37 14.06 15.24
CA GLY A 4 8.47 15.02 15.04
C GLY A 4 9.35 14.64 13.85
N VAL A 5 9.71 13.36 13.72
CA VAL A 5 10.51 12.86 12.59
C VAL A 5 9.74 13.00 11.27
N PHE A 6 8.44 12.71 11.27
CA PHE A 6 7.60 12.88 10.09
C PHE A 6 7.49 14.36 9.68
N ALA A 7 7.27 15.27 10.63
CA ALA A 7 7.25 16.71 10.35
C ALA A 7 8.57 17.21 9.75
N PHE A 8 9.70 16.73 10.28
CA PHE A 8 11.01 17.00 9.73
C PHE A 8 11.16 16.45 8.30
N ALA A 9 10.73 15.22 8.05
CA ALA A 9 10.77 14.61 6.73
C ALA A 9 9.91 15.37 5.70
N VAL A 10 8.73 15.84 6.11
CA VAL A 10 7.87 16.69 5.27
C VAL A 10 8.55 18.02 4.95
N TRP A 11 9.15 18.66 5.93
CA TRP A 11 9.90 19.90 5.73
C TRP A 11 11.08 19.70 4.76
N LEU A 12 11.83 18.60 4.92
CA LEU A 12 12.95 18.24 4.04
C LEU A 12 12.48 18.01 2.60
N ASN A 13 11.39 17.26 2.42
CA ASN A 13 10.81 17.01 1.10
C ASN A 13 10.35 18.29 0.41
N ARG A 14 9.69 19.20 1.15
CA ARG A 14 9.27 20.50 0.61
C ARG A 14 10.46 21.37 0.17
N LYS A 15 11.59 21.27 0.86
CA LYS A 15 12.78 22.06 0.52
C LYS A 15 13.53 21.51 -0.70
N THR A 16 13.52 20.19 -0.89
CA THR A 16 14.29 19.52 -1.94
C THR A 16 13.47 19.19 -3.18
N ASN A 17 12.12 19.15 -3.06
CA ASN A 17 11.20 18.74 -4.13
C ASN A 17 11.59 17.43 -4.85
N SER A 18 12.32 16.55 -4.16
CA SER A 18 12.83 15.31 -4.73
C SER A 18 11.86 14.15 -4.45
N PRO A 19 11.40 13.42 -5.46
CA PRO A 19 10.56 12.23 -5.27
C PRO A 19 11.22 11.14 -4.41
N LEU A 20 12.56 11.07 -4.42
CA LEU A 20 13.33 10.11 -3.64
C LEU A 20 13.31 10.39 -2.14
N LEU A 21 13.11 11.66 -1.75
CA LEU A 21 12.96 12.07 -0.35
C LEU A 21 11.49 12.05 0.08
N ASN A 22 10.78 10.97 -0.26
CA ASN A 22 9.41 10.77 0.21
C ASN A 22 9.37 10.83 1.75
N PRO A 23 8.50 11.67 2.36
CA PRO A 23 8.46 11.85 3.81
C PRO A 23 8.31 10.55 4.60
N LEU A 24 7.53 9.61 4.07
CA LEU A 24 7.32 8.31 4.73
C LEU A 24 8.62 7.49 4.74
N LEU A 25 9.32 7.40 3.61
CA LEU A 25 10.56 6.67 3.48
C LEU A 25 11.63 7.25 4.41
N VAL A 26 11.81 8.58 4.40
CA VAL A 26 12.77 9.27 5.26
C VAL A 26 12.43 9.05 6.73
N THR A 27 11.15 9.11 7.11
CA THR A 27 10.69 8.88 8.47
C THR A 27 11.01 7.47 8.94
N VAL A 28 10.68 6.46 8.14
CA VAL A 28 10.95 5.05 8.47
C VAL A 28 12.45 4.83 8.63
N ALA A 29 13.26 5.32 7.69
CA ALA A 29 14.71 5.19 7.75
C ALA A 29 15.32 5.83 9.01
N ILE A 30 14.92 7.06 9.35
CA ILE A 30 15.40 7.75 10.56
C ILE A 30 14.99 7.00 11.82
N ILE A 31 13.74 6.52 11.91
CA ILE A 31 13.26 5.79 13.08
C ILE A 31 13.99 4.45 13.20
N MET A 32 14.16 3.70 12.11
CA MET A 32 14.90 2.43 12.11
C MET A 32 16.34 2.63 12.57
N ILE A 33 17.05 3.60 12.01
CA ILE A 33 18.42 3.93 12.43
C ILE A 33 18.45 4.33 13.90
N GLY A 34 17.52 5.18 14.35
CA GLY A 34 17.44 5.61 15.73
C GLY A 34 17.21 4.43 16.69
N LEU A 35 16.25 3.54 16.41
CA LEU A 35 15.99 2.37 17.25
C LEU A 35 17.22 1.45 17.33
N THR A 36 17.91 1.26 16.20
CA THR A 36 19.10 0.39 16.14
C THR A 36 20.30 1.01 16.87
N VAL A 37 20.59 2.30 16.63
CA VAL A 37 21.74 3.00 17.25
C VAL A 37 21.57 3.12 18.76
N PHE A 38 20.37 3.43 19.23
CA PHE A 38 20.09 3.57 20.68
C PHE A 38 19.69 2.25 21.36
N ASN A 39 19.71 1.11 20.62
CA ASN A 39 19.31 -0.20 21.13
C ASN A 39 17.93 -0.18 21.82
N ILE A 40 16.97 0.56 21.27
CA ILE A 40 15.62 0.65 21.82
C ILE A 40 14.82 -0.57 21.36
N PRO A 41 14.27 -1.39 22.29
CA PRO A 41 13.42 -2.52 21.91
C PRO A 41 12.19 -2.07 21.12
N LEU A 42 11.84 -2.81 20.07
CA LEU A 42 10.68 -2.50 19.21
C LEU A 42 9.38 -2.42 20.03
N ASP A 43 9.21 -3.34 21.00
CA ASP A 43 8.04 -3.36 21.90
C ASP A 43 7.87 -2.06 22.68
N SER A 44 8.96 -1.43 23.10
CA SER A 44 8.93 -0.15 23.80
C SER A 44 8.50 1.00 22.87
N TYR A 45 8.93 0.95 21.62
CA TYR A 45 8.49 1.90 20.60
C TYR A 45 7.01 1.71 20.25
N GLU A 46 6.55 0.46 20.08
CA GLU A 46 5.15 0.15 19.78
C GLU A 46 4.20 0.59 20.90
N LYS A 47 4.56 0.37 22.17
CA LYS A 47 3.81 0.89 23.33
C LYS A 47 3.67 2.41 23.27
N GLY A 48 4.73 3.12 22.91
CA GLY A 48 4.68 4.58 22.76
C GLY A 48 3.92 5.06 21.53
N ALA A 49 3.73 4.19 20.52
CA ALA A 49 3.01 4.47 19.29
C ALA A 49 1.52 4.08 19.35
N THR A 50 1.04 3.48 20.43
CA THR A 50 -0.34 2.97 20.58
C THR A 50 -1.41 4.01 20.26
N LEU A 51 -1.20 5.28 20.66
CA LEU A 51 -2.11 6.36 20.32
C LEU A 51 -2.22 6.60 18.81
N ILE A 52 -1.09 6.52 18.09
CA ILE A 52 -1.07 6.67 16.62
C ILE A 52 -1.76 5.47 15.97
N SER A 53 -1.48 4.27 16.46
CA SER A 53 -2.11 3.03 15.97
C SER A 53 -3.62 3.03 16.20
N SER A 54 -4.12 3.60 17.31
CA SER A 54 -5.56 3.71 17.57
C SER A 54 -6.29 4.64 16.59
N MET A 55 -5.57 5.56 15.92
CA MET A 55 -6.13 6.43 14.89
C MET A 55 -6.35 5.69 13.55
N LEU A 56 -5.87 4.47 13.41
CA LEU A 56 -6.06 3.68 12.18
C LEU A 56 -7.55 3.39 11.91
N GLY A 57 -8.32 3.08 12.95
CA GLY A 57 -9.77 2.87 12.83
C GLY A 57 -10.51 4.11 12.30
N PRO A 58 -10.41 5.28 12.95
CA PRO A 58 -10.96 6.52 12.43
C PRO A 58 -10.48 6.87 11.02
N ALA A 59 -9.19 6.67 10.71
CA ALA A 59 -8.64 6.94 9.37
C ALA A 59 -9.29 6.04 8.30
N THR A 60 -9.50 4.76 8.58
CA THR A 60 -10.20 3.85 7.66
C THR A 60 -11.67 4.22 7.48
N ALA A 61 -12.34 4.70 8.54
CA ALA A 61 -13.72 5.22 8.43
C ALA A 61 -13.81 6.46 7.53
N VAL A 62 -12.84 7.36 7.60
CA VAL A 62 -12.77 8.53 6.70
C VAL A 62 -12.56 8.10 5.25
N LEU A 63 -11.73 7.07 5.00
CA LEU A 63 -11.57 6.49 3.66
C LEU A 63 -12.88 5.90 3.15
N ALA A 64 -13.62 5.14 3.97
CA ALA A 64 -14.92 4.61 3.61
C ALA A 64 -15.93 5.72 3.26
N PHE A 65 -15.94 6.82 4.02
CA PHE A 65 -16.78 7.98 3.72
C PHE A 65 -16.39 8.63 2.38
N SER A 66 -15.11 8.76 2.08
CA SER A 66 -14.62 9.28 0.80
C SER A 66 -15.08 8.42 -0.38
N ILE A 67 -15.06 7.09 -0.24
CA ILE A 67 -15.59 6.13 -1.22
C ILE A 67 -17.09 6.34 -1.42
N TYR A 68 -17.85 6.47 -0.32
CA TYR A 68 -19.30 6.72 -0.38
C TYR A 68 -19.62 8.02 -1.11
N GLN A 69 -18.86 9.08 -0.91
CA GLN A 69 -19.04 10.34 -1.64
C GLN A 69 -18.88 10.16 -3.16
N GLN A 70 -18.03 9.23 -3.59
CA GLN A 70 -17.75 8.95 -5.01
C GLN A 70 -18.65 7.84 -5.59
N ARG A 71 -19.71 7.41 -4.87
CA ARG A 71 -20.56 6.29 -5.28
C ARG A 71 -21.16 6.41 -6.69
N LYS A 72 -21.46 7.62 -7.16
CA LYS A 72 -21.99 7.84 -8.52
C LYS A 72 -20.94 7.48 -9.59
N ILE A 73 -19.70 7.90 -9.40
CA ILE A 73 -18.60 7.58 -10.31
C ILE A 73 -18.27 6.10 -10.24
N LEU A 74 -18.30 5.52 -9.03
CA LEU A 74 -18.12 4.09 -8.83
C LEU A 74 -19.20 3.29 -9.57
N GLN A 75 -20.47 3.66 -9.46
CA GLN A 75 -21.56 2.98 -10.14
C GLN A 75 -21.45 3.07 -11.67
N SER A 76 -21.10 4.23 -12.22
CA SER A 76 -20.94 4.43 -13.65
C SER A 76 -19.72 3.73 -14.25
N ASN A 77 -18.70 3.45 -13.45
CA ASN A 77 -17.45 2.81 -13.89
C ASN A 77 -17.17 1.51 -13.13
N PHE A 78 -18.20 0.89 -12.54
CA PHE A 78 -18.01 -0.27 -11.66
C PHE A 78 -17.28 -1.41 -12.36
N LEU A 79 -17.74 -1.82 -13.54
CA LEU A 79 -17.14 -2.95 -14.26
C LEU A 79 -15.67 -2.70 -14.65
N PRO A 80 -15.28 -1.57 -15.26
CA PRO A 80 -13.87 -1.28 -15.51
C PRO A 80 -13.01 -1.23 -14.24
N ILE A 81 -13.52 -0.66 -13.15
CA ILE A 81 -12.79 -0.59 -11.87
C ILE A 81 -12.61 -2.01 -11.30
N PHE A 82 -13.68 -2.79 -11.24
CA PHE A 82 -13.64 -4.16 -10.71
C PHE A 82 -12.68 -5.05 -11.51
N VAL A 83 -12.80 -5.05 -12.84
CA VAL A 83 -11.93 -5.83 -13.72
C VAL A 83 -10.47 -5.36 -13.61
N GLY A 84 -10.24 -4.04 -13.58
CA GLY A 84 -8.90 -3.47 -13.39
C GLY A 84 -8.27 -3.89 -12.08
N CYS A 85 -9.02 -3.84 -10.97
CA CYS A 85 -8.56 -4.30 -9.66
C CYS A 85 -8.32 -5.82 -9.65
N LEU A 86 -9.20 -6.61 -10.26
CA LEU A 86 -9.06 -8.07 -10.33
C LEU A 86 -7.79 -8.47 -11.08
N VAL A 87 -7.61 -7.91 -12.28
CA VAL A 87 -6.41 -8.18 -13.09
C VAL A 87 -5.16 -7.69 -12.37
N GLY A 88 -5.17 -6.46 -11.84
CA GLY A 88 -4.03 -5.89 -11.14
C GLY A 88 -3.64 -6.68 -9.89
N SER A 89 -4.60 -7.08 -9.06
CA SER A 89 -4.34 -7.90 -7.87
C SER A 89 -3.80 -9.29 -8.25
N THR A 90 -4.39 -9.93 -9.24
CA THR A 90 -3.94 -11.25 -9.72
C THR A 90 -2.52 -11.18 -10.28
N VAL A 91 -2.25 -10.22 -11.16
CA VAL A 91 -0.90 -10.02 -11.73
C VAL A 91 0.12 -9.71 -10.63
N SER A 92 -0.26 -8.89 -9.63
CA SER A 92 0.63 -8.58 -8.50
C SER A 92 0.99 -9.83 -7.70
N MET A 93 0.03 -10.69 -7.38
CA MET A 93 0.27 -11.93 -6.62
C MET A 93 1.06 -12.94 -7.44
N VAL A 94 0.64 -13.20 -8.69
CA VAL A 94 1.33 -14.16 -9.56
C VAL A 94 2.77 -13.73 -9.84
N SER A 95 3.00 -12.44 -10.10
CA SER A 95 4.36 -11.93 -10.32
C SER A 95 5.22 -12.00 -9.05
N ALA A 96 4.65 -11.72 -7.87
CA ALA A 96 5.37 -11.83 -6.61
C ALA A 96 5.78 -13.28 -6.33
N TYR A 97 4.85 -14.21 -6.45
CA TYR A 97 5.11 -15.64 -6.28
C TYR A 97 6.14 -16.14 -7.31
N GLY A 98 5.92 -15.87 -8.59
CA GLY A 98 6.82 -16.31 -9.65
C GLY A 98 8.24 -15.75 -9.54
N LEU A 99 8.40 -14.50 -9.07
CA LEU A 99 9.73 -13.95 -8.78
C LEU A 99 10.39 -14.62 -7.60
N CYS A 100 9.65 -14.92 -6.52
CA CYS A 100 10.20 -15.66 -5.38
C CYS A 100 10.68 -17.06 -5.81
N GLU A 101 9.90 -17.78 -6.62
CA GLU A 101 10.31 -19.07 -7.20
C GLU A 101 11.55 -18.95 -8.08
N LEU A 102 11.55 -17.96 -8.97
CA LEU A 102 12.67 -17.74 -9.89
C LEU A 102 13.99 -17.45 -9.15
N PHE A 103 13.92 -16.73 -8.04
CA PHE A 103 15.09 -16.42 -7.21
C PHE A 103 15.36 -17.45 -6.10
N GLY A 104 14.57 -18.51 -5.99
CA GLY A 104 14.75 -19.56 -4.99
C GLY A 104 14.60 -19.07 -3.54
N LEU A 105 13.68 -18.12 -3.29
CA LEU A 105 13.54 -17.47 -1.97
C LEU A 105 12.76 -18.32 -0.95
N GLY A 106 12.25 -19.46 -1.34
CA GLY A 106 11.47 -20.36 -0.49
C GLY A 106 10.03 -19.91 -0.23
N ASP A 107 9.18 -20.88 0.08
CA ASP A 107 7.72 -20.70 0.19
C ASP A 107 7.32 -19.65 1.23
N GLN A 108 8.01 -19.61 2.37
CA GLN A 108 7.67 -18.68 3.45
C GLN A 108 7.81 -17.21 3.00
N VAL A 109 8.83 -16.90 2.20
CA VAL A 109 9.01 -15.54 1.64
C VAL A 109 7.97 -15.27 0.56
N ALA A 110 7.72 -16.26 -0.31
CA ALA A 110 6.72 -16.17 -1.36
C ALA A 110 5.33 -15.87 -0.77
N LEU A 111 4.87 -16.67 0.19
CA LEU A 111 3.58 -16.48 0.88
C LEU A 111 3.48 -15.15 1.61
N SER A 112 4.59 -14.68 2.20
CA SER A 112 4.64 -13.38 2.88
C SER A 112 4.51 -12.19 1.93
N THR A 113 4.94 -12.32 0.68
CA THR A 113 4.94 -11.22 -0.30
C THR A 113 3.67 -11.17 -1.16
N LEU A 114 2.85 -12.22 -1.15
CA LEU A 114 1.59 -12.27 -1.92
C LEU A 114 0.69 -11.04 -1.67
N PRO A 115 0.37 -10.66 -0.41
CA PRO A 115 -0.54 -9.56 -0.14
C PRO A 115 0.12 -8.17 -0.16
N LYS A 116 1.34 -8.03 -0.70
CA LYS A 116 2.15 -6.80 -0.66
C LYS A 116 1.46 -5.54 -1.20
N SER A 117 0.49 -5.68 -2.08
CA SER A 117 -0.21 -4.55 -2.72
C SER A 117 -1.46 -4.11 -1.97
N THR A 118 -1.81 -4.77 -0.85
CA THR A 118 -2.96 -4.40 -0.01
C THR A 118 -2.55 -3.52 1.17
N THR A 119 -3.51 -3.07 1.95
CA THR A 119 -3.22 -2.32 3.18
C THR A 119 -2.58 -3.21 4.24
N ALA A 120 -1.73 -2.64 5.10
CA ALA A 120 -1.01 -3.37 6.13
C ALA A 120 -1.91 -4.30 7.00
N PRO A 121 -3.09 -3.87 7.49
CA PRO A 121 -3.97 -4.75 8.25
C PRO A 121 -4.44 -5.98 7.46
N ILE A 122 -4.84 -5.78 6.20
CA ILE A 122 -5.28 -6.88 5.33
C ILE A 122 -4.09 -7.80 5.01
N ALA A 123 -2.95 -7.22 4.66
CA ALA A 123 -1.75 -7.99 4.34
C ALA A 123 -1.32 -8.89 5.50
N LEU A 124 -1.30 -8.35 6.73
CA LEU A 124 -0.95 -9.13 7.92
C LEU A 124 -1.94 -10.25 8.22
N ALA A 125 -3.24 -9.98 8.09
CA ALA A 125 -4.27 -11.00 8.27
C ALA A 125 -4.11 -12.15 7.25
N VAL A 126 -3.97 -11.81 5.97
CA VAL A 126 -3.75 -12.79 4.89
C VAL A 126 -2.46 -13.58 5.11
N THR A 127 -1.38 -12.91 5.49
CA THR A 127 -0.09 -13.58 5.78
C THR A 127 -0.20 -14.56 6.95
N GLY A 128 -0.93 -14.20 8.00
CA GLY A 128 -1.19 -15.08 9.14
C GLY A 128 -1.91 -16.38 8.72
N GLU A 129 -2.91 -16.28 7.86
CA GLU A 129 -3.64 -17.44 7.33
C GLU A 129 -2.76 -18.32 6.42
N LEU A 130 -1.83 -17.71 5.68
CA LEU A 130 -0.91 -18.43 4.79
C LEU A 130 0.31 -19.02 5.50
N GLY A 131 0.51 -18.77 6.80
CA GLY A 131 1.71 -19.19 7.52
C GLY A 131 2.99 -18.44 7.14
N GLY A 132 2.86 -17.26 6.55
CA GLY A 132 3.98 -16.38 6.20
C GLY A 132 4.54 -15.61 7.41
N THR A 133 5.54 -14.77 7.16
CA THR A 133 6.23 -13.98 8.18
C THR A 133 5.78 -12.51 8.12
N ALA A 134 5.16 -12.03 9.21
CA ALA A 134 4.60 -10.67 9.31
C ALA A 134 5.63 -9.56 9.00
N SER A 135 6.88 -9.69 9.45
CA SER A 135 7.94 -8.70 9.20
C SER A 135 8.32 -8.60 7.72
N ILE A 136 8.36 -9.74 7.01
CA ILE A 136 8.61 -9.78 5.56
C ILE A 136 7.45 -9.12 4.82
N THR A 137 6.22 -9.44 5.21
CA THR A 137 5.01 -8.81 4.64
C THR A 137 5.02 -7.31 4.81
N MET A 138 5.32 -6.81 6.02
CA MET A 138 5.37 -5.38 6.28
C MET A 138 6.45 -4.68 5.46
N ALA A 139 7.64 -5.28 5.34
CA ALA A 139 8.70 -4.75 4.48
C ALA A 139 8.26 -4.68 3.00
N ALA A 140 7.61 -5.74 2.50
CA ALA A 140 7.09 -5.79 1.14
C ALA A 140 5.98 -4.76 0.89
N VAL A 141 5.02 -4.63 1.81
CA VAL A 141 3.94 -3.62 1.76
C VAL A 141 4.53 -2.21 1.72
N MET A 142 5.43 -1.88 2.63
CA MET A 142 6.04 -0.54 2.70
C MET A 142 6.84 -0.22 1.43
N THR A 143 7.65 -1.16 0.98
CA THR A 143 8.44 -1.00 -0.27
C THR A 143 7.52 -0.79 -1.47
N THR A 144 6.48 -1.61 -1.62
CA THR A 144 5.52 -1.50 -2.72
C THR A 144 4.79 -0.16 -2.70
N GLY A 145 4.36 0.30 -1.53
CA GLY A 145 3.68 1.59 -1.39
C GLY A 145 4.58 2.78 -1.75
N VAL A 146 5.80 2.80 -1.24
CA VAL A 146 6.77 3.88 -1.52
C VAL A 146 7.19 3.90 -2.98
N MET A 147 7.53 2.73 -3.55
CA MET A 147 7.90 2.62 -4.96
C MET A 147 6.73 3.04 -5.86
N GLY A 148 5.51 2.62 -5.53
CA GLY A 148 4.33 3.05 -6.26
C GLY A 148 4.09 4.56 -6.19
N ALA A 149 4.23 5.17 -5.03
CA ALA A 149 4.09 6.63 -4.89
C ALA A 149 5.12 7.41 -5.72
N ILE A 150 6.33 6.89 -5.84
CA ILE A 150 7.42 7.52 -6.62
C ILE A 150 7.19 7.31 -8.13
N PHE A 151 6.93 6.07 -8.54
CA PHE A 151 6.95 5.71 -9.96
C PHE A 151 5.59 5.87 -10.66
N SER A 152 4.46 5.89 -9.94
CA SER A 152 3.14 5.98 -10.59
C SER A 152 2.96 7.16 -11.53
N PRO A 153 3.34 8.41 -11.18
CA PRO A 153 3.20 9.52 -12.12
C PRO A 153 4.10 9.37 -13.36
N MET A 154 5.31 8.82 -13.15
CA MET A 154 6.25 8.59 -14.23
C MET A 154 5.74 7.51 -15.18
N LEU A 155 5.24 6.39 -14.65
CA LEU A 155 4.66 5.31 -15.45
C LEU A 155 3.39 5.75 -16.18
N ALA A 156 2.51 6.53 -15.54
CA ALA A 156 1.34 7.08 -16.19
C ALA A 156 1.71 7.94 -17.40
N ASN A 157 2.75 8.75 -17.28
CA ASN A 157 3.28 9.56 -18.39
C ASN A 157 3.95 8.70 -19.47
N LEU A 158 4.77 7.73 -19.08
CA LEU A 158 5.48 6.83 -19.99
C LEU A 158 4.51 6.02 -20.86
N PHE A 159 3.46 5.48 -20.24
CA PHE A 159 2.42 4.70 -20.95
C PHE A 159 1.28 5.57 -21.53
N HIS A 160 1.43 6.91 -21.48
CA HIS A 160 0.46 7.86 -22.01
C HIS A 160 -0.98 7.66 -21.46
N ILE A 161 -1.10 7.23 -20.20
CA ILE A 161 -2.40 7.02 -19.54
C ILE A 161 -2.98 8.37 -19.15
N LYS A 162 -3.89 8.92 -19.96
CA LYS A 162 -4.51 10.24 -19.73
C LYS A 162 -5.80 10.15 -18.88
N ASN A 163 -6.41 8.98 -18.80
CA ASN A 163 -7.66 8.79 -18.06
C ASN A 163 -7.39 8.81 -16.56
N LYS A 164 -7.94 9.80 -15.87
CA LYS A 164 -7.76 10.02 -14.43
C LYS A 164 -8.33 8.90 -13.57
N VAL A 165 -9.45 8.29 -13.99
CA VAL A 165 -10.03 7.12 -13.30
C VAL A 165 -9.06 5.95 -13.38
N ALA A 166 -8.53 5.66 -14.56
CA ALA A 166 -7.57 4.58 -14.76
C ALA A 166 -6.27 4.78 -13.95
N GLN A 167 -5.74 6.03 -13.92
CA GLN A 167 -4.58 6.37 -13.08
C GLN A 167 -4.87 6.08 -11.60
N GLY A 168 -6.00 6.58 -11.07
CA GLY A 168 -6.38 6.37 -9.69
C GLY A 168 -6.53 4.89 -9.36
N VAL A 169 -7.24 4.13 -10.19
CA VAL A 169 -7.46 2.69 -9.99
C VAL A 169 -6.13 1.93 -10.00
N ALA A 170 -5.25 2.22 -10.95
CA ALA A 170 -3.94 1.57 -11.03
C ALA A 170 -3.09 1.84 -9.77
N ILE A 171 -3.03 3.10 -9.33
CA ILE A 171 -2.29 3.49 -8.13
C ILE A 171 -2.84 2.79 -6.89
N GLY A 172 -4.15 2.82 -6.68
CA GLY A 172 -4.78 2.21 -5.51
C GLY A 172 -4.61 0.70 -5.46
N THR A 173 -4.70 0.04 -6.61
CA THR A 173 -4.54 -1.43 -6.72
C THR A 173 -3.10 -1.87 -6.49
N CYS A 174 -2.11 -1.09 -6.97
CA CYS A 174 -0.71 -1.48 -6.87
C CYS A 174 -0.02 -1.01 -5.59
N SER A 175 -0.43 0.15 -5.03
CA SER A 175 0.36 0.88 -4.04
C SER A 175 -0.43 1.28 -2.79
N HIS A 176 -1.60 0.73 -2.59
CA HIS A 176 -2.46 0.90 -1.42
C HIS A 176 -2.53 2.37 -0.89
N ALA A 177 -2.59 2.55 0.44
CA ALA A 177 -2.78 3.88 1.05
C ALA A 177 -1.64 4.88 0.76
N VAL A 178 -0.40 4.40 0.66
CA VAL A 178 0.78 5.26 0.39
C VAL A 178 0.71 5.83 -1.02
N GLY A 179 0.38 5.00 -2.01
CA GLY A 179 0.14 5.45 -3.38
C GLY A 179 -1.07 6.38 -3.49
N THR A 180 -2.12 6.13 -2.70
CA THR A 180 -3.31 6.98 -2.68
C THR A 180 -3.01 8.39 -2.18
N ALA A 181 -2.12 8.55 -1.21
CA ALA A 181 -1.65 9.87 -0.81
C ALA A 181 -1.04 10.63 -2.02
N LYS A 182 -0.26 9.95 -2.85
CA LYS A 182 0.28 10.51 -4.09
C LYS A 182 -0.81 10.78 -5.14
N ALA A 183 -1.79 9.88 -5.28
CA ALA A 183 -2.92 10.09 -6.18
C ALA A 183 -3.76 11.34 -5.80
N LEU A 184 -3.91 11.63 -4.49
CA LEU A 184 -4.57 12.85 -4.01
C LEU A 184 -3.79 14.13 -4.37
N GLU A 185 -2.46 14.08 -4.39
CA GLU A 185 -1.62 15.19 -4.87
C GLU A 185 -1.76 15.39 -6.39
N MET A 186 -1.97 14.31 -7.17
CA MET A 186 -2.18 14.38 -8.61
C MET A 186 -3.55 14.99 -8.96
N GLY A 187 -4.59 14.66 -8.17
CA GLY A 187 -5.92 15.25 -8.33
C GLY A 187 -6.98 14.57 -7.46
N LYS A 188 -8.10 15.30 -7.26
CA LYS A 188 -9.21 14.81 -6.44
C LYS A 188 -9.85 13.55 -7.00
N LEU A 189 -9.96 13.42 -8.32
CA LEU A 189 -10.56 12.26 -8.96
C LEU A 189 -9.63 11.05 -8.90
N GLU A 190 -8.34 11.26 -9.17
CA GLU A 190 -7.31 10.24 -9.06
C GLU A 190 -7.25 9.67 -7.64
N GLY A 191 -7.23 10.56 -6.62
CA GLY A 191 -7.22 10.16 -5.21
C GLY A 191 -8.48 9.40 -4.79
N ALA A 192 -9.66 9.87 -5.21
CA ALA A 192 -10.92 9.22 -4.90
C ALA A 192 -11.01 7.81 -5.53
N MET A 193 -10.59 7.67 -6.79
CA MET A 193 -10.59 6.38 -7.48
C MET A 193 -9.54 5.43 -6.91
N SER A 194 -8.40 5.95 -6.48
CA SER A 194 -7.40 5.18 -5.76
C SER A 194 -7.94 4.64 -4.43
N GLY A 195 -8.67 5.47 -3.67
CA GLY A 195 -9.34 5.02 -2.44
C GLY A 195 -10.37 3.91 -2.67
N VAL A 196 -11.16 4.00 -3.75
CA VAL A 196 -12.08 2.92 -4.16
C VAL A 196 -11.31 1.65 -4.51
N ALA A 197 -10.25 1.79 -5.30
CA ALA A 197 -9.44 0.65 -5.74
C ALA A 197 -8.77 -0.10 -4.58
N ILE A 198 -8.33 0.60 -3.53
CA ILE A 198 -7.80 -0.04 -2.32
C ILE A 198 -8.82 -1.00 -1.71
N ALA A 199 -10.07 -0.55 -1.54
CA ALA A 199 -11.10 -1.38 -0.92
C ALA A 199 -11.42 -2.60 -1.79
N VAL A 200 -11.61 -2.39 -3.10
CA VAL A 200 -11.93 -3.46 -4.05
C VAL A 200 -10.78 -4.46 -4.16
N SER A 201 -9.54 -3.99 -4.37
CA SER A 201 -8.37 -4.86 -4.49
C SER A 201 -8.05 -5.61 -3.20
N GLY A 202 -8.25 -4.97 -2.03
CA GLY A 202 -8.10 -5.64 -0.74
C GLY A 202 -9.06 -6.81 -0.57
N LEU A 203 -10.35 -6.61 -0.86
CA LEU A 203 -11.33 -7.69 -0.84
C LEU A 203 -11.00 -8.79 -1.85
N LEU A 204 -10.66 -8.41 -3.09
CA LEU A 204 -10.29 -9.37 -4.13
C LEU A 204 -9.07 -10.20 -3.73
N THR A 205 -8.05 -9.60 -3.12
CA THR A 205 -6.88 -10.33 -2.62
C THR A 205 -7.28 -11.37 -1.57
N CYS A 206 -8.15 -11.01 -0.61
CA CYS A 206 -8.67 -11.97 0.35
C CYS A 206 -9.42 -13.13 -0.34
N PHE A 207 -10.31 -12.83 -1.29
CA PHE A 207 -11.04 -13.86 -2.02
C PHE A 207 -10.14 -14.78 -2.84
N ILE A 208 -9.15 -14.22 -3.54
CA ILE A 208 -8.21 -15.02 -4.34
C ILE A 208 -7.39 -15.94 -3.45
N VAL A 209 -6.92 -15.44 -2.30
CA VAL A 209 -6.14 -16.25 -1.36
C VAL A 209 -7.01 -17.37 -0.77
N ILE A 210 -8.23 -17.07 -0.31
CA ILE A 210 -9.16 -18.09 0.21
C ILE A 210 -9.45 -19.14 -0.86
N ALA A 211 -9.70 -18.72 -2.11
CA ALA A 211 -9.93 -19.66 -3.21
C ALA A 211 -8.68 -20.53 -3.48
N ALA A 212 -7.49 -19.95 -3.46
CA ALA A 212 -6.25 -20.70 -3.68
C ALA A 212 -5.98 -21.72 -2.56
N THR A 213 -6.18 -21.33 -1.29
CA THR A 213 -5.99 -22.23 -0.14
C THR A 213 -7.04 -23.34 -0.05
N SER A 214 -8.23 -23.13 -0.60
CA SER A 214 -9.29 -24.14 -0.64
C SER A 214 -9.05 -25.23 -1.70
N ILE A 215 -8.13 -25.02 -2.64
CA ILE A 215 -7.82 -25.93 -3.74
C ILE A 215 -6.53 -26.73 -3.43
N MET A 216 -5.69 -26.23 -2.53
CA MET A 216 -4.48 -26.92 -2.03
C MET A 216 -4.83 -27.89 -0.89
#